data_7e2bb6f669dffca6f0994f74e6021530
#
_entry.id   7e2bb6f669dffca6f0994f74e6021530
#
_cell.length_a   1.000
_cell.length_b   1.000
_cell.length_c   1.000
_cell.angle_alpha   90.00
_cell.angle_beta   90.00
_cell.angle_gamma   90.00
#
_symmetry.space_group_name_H-M   'P 1'
#
loop_
_entity.id
_entity.type
_entity.pdbx_description
1 polymer ?
#
loop_
_entity_poly.entity_id
_entity_poly.type
_entity_poly.pdbx_seq_one_letter_code
_entity_poly.pdbx_strand_id
1 'polypeptide(L)'
;MKNIFSLLILCGIFIVSCDTKGPATRMINMIPFESVEIHGELRERVLQNLNRLEEEKYQPQNVFLTEEQSGNWPGDTEGRTILGLVMDAQASKRSPVYLERIIDMIPSKLNKKGYMGVVYEGKMSEQQLSGNGWMLRGLCAYYEWKQDEKVLEYIKSIANNLFVAGKGFYTEYPIDPNFRDKNVGGEAGTIEVRGTDKWILSSDVGCLFIGMEGLIHAYAHLKTSEVKAVIDEMFAKLREIDILKIQAQTHATLTACRGMIRYADITGDYSYVEWAEKVFNLYKEHGMTENHANYNWFERFDTWTEPCAIVDSYMLAVQLWQHTENPVYKEDAELIYYNALSHAQRDNGGFGTDNCPGIASQENCLHPHSYEAHWCCTMRGGEGLGSAVQYAAFIREDTVYLPFFRDCELNLMLENGKLSLLEKTNYPFGTFAEFIVTENQQGKVTLKFPFMSWMENLTLLYNGEPQKLVKEKGFLALTNKFKAGDTIQVNFEMKLRKQKTLNSTNTKDSQYKMYYGPLLLGDEEIATGEYKNMLFNVNGRELTPVYHLMNNKVRHKEYKKQILFEG
;
A
#
# COMPACT_ATOMS: atom_id res chain seq x y z
N MET A 1 38.65 47.14 -59.97
CA MET A 1 38.32 47.96 -58.81
C MET A 1 36.91 47.59 -58.35
N LYS A 2 36.81 46.83 -57.33
CA LYS A 2 35.72 46.74 -56.33
C LYS A 2 36.02 45.53 -55.45
N ASN A 3 36.43 45.79 -54.19
CA ASN A 3 36.66 44.84 -53.17
C ASN A 3 35.31 44.30 -52.62
N ILE A 4 35.17 42.98 -52.56
CA ILE A 4 34.10 42.32 -51.82
C ILE A 4 34.72 41.62 -50.61
N PHE A 5 34.44 42.16 -49.42
CA PHE A 5 34.72 41.54 -48.11
C PHE A 5 33.73 40.42 -47.89
N SER A 6 34.21 39.18 -47.77
CA SER A 6 33.37 38.05 -47.33
C SER A 6 33.45 37.96 -45.79
N LEU A 7 32.33 38.15 -45.16
CA LEU A 7 32.15 37.97 -43.71
C LEU A 7 31.85 36.49 -43.43
N LEU A 8 32.80 35.78 -42.82
CA LEU A 8 32.57 34.43 -42.30
C LEU A 8 31.86 34.51 -40.95
N ILE A 9 30.59 34.12 -40.93
CA ILE A 9 29.83 33.90 -39.69
C ILE A 9 30.16 32.50 -39.16
N LEU A 10 30.91 32.42 -38.07
CA LEU A 10 31.09 31.19 -37.28
C LEU A 10 29.82 30.94 -36.49
N CYS A 11 28.96 30.01 -36.94
CA CYS A 11 27.91 29.44 -36.11
C CYS A 11 28.54 28.46 -35.12
N GLY A 12 28.70 28.89 -33.89
CA GLY A 12 29.02 28.01 -32.77
C GLY A 12 27.84 27.04 -32.48
N ILE A 13 27.99 25.80 -32.85
CA ILE A 13 27.07 24.72 -32.43
C ILE A 13 27.34 24.44 -30.97
N PHE A 14 26.50 24.96 -30.08
CA PHE A 14 26.40 24.48 -28.70
C PHE A 14 25.80 23.08 -28.75
N ILE A 15 26.63 22.06 -28.66
CA ILE A 15 26.19 20.70 -28.35
C ILE A 15 25.79 20.71 -26.88
N VAL A 16 24.49 20.88 -26.61
CA VAL A 16 23.90 20.53 -25.32
C VAL A 16 23.96 19.01 -25.25
N SER A 17 24.90 18.49 -24.49
CA SER A 17 24.92 17.08 -24.13
C SER A 17 23.65 16.79 -23.31
N CYS A 18 22.63 16.29 -23.97
CA CYS A 18 21.48 15.69 -23.31
C CYS A 18 21.98 14.39 -22.68
N ASP A 19 21.99 14.35 -21.38
CA ASP A 19 22.34 13.16 -20.60
C ASP A 19 21.27 12.09 -20.87
N THR A 20 21.55 11.18 -21.81
CA THR A 20 20.67 10.12 -22.27
C THR A 20 20.77 8.88 -21.38
N LYS A 21 20.78 9.05 -20.06
CA LYS A 21 20.46 7.93 -19.17
C LYS A 21 18.98 7.65 -19.28
N GLY A 22 18.61 6.46 -19.75
CA GLY A 22 17.24 6.07 -19.93
C GLY A 22 16.42 6.09 -18.61
N PRO A 23 15.09 6.09 -18.67
CA PRO A 23 14.21 6.24 -17.49
C PRO A 23 14.47 5.23 -16.38
N ALA A 24 14.96 4.02 -16.68
CA ALA A 24 15.28 2.97 -15.70
C ALA A 24 16.43 3.31 -14.73
N THR A 25 17.30 4.25 -15.06
CA THR A 25 18.44 4.63 -14.20
C THR A 25 18.13 5.76 -13.22
N ARG A 26 16.91 6.33 -13.27
CA ARG A 26 16.49 7.42 -12.38
C ARG A 26 15.59 6.96 -11.24
N MET A 27 15.00 5.77 -11.33
CA MET A 27 14.04 5.27 -10.35
C MET A 27 14.75 4.71 -9.12
N ILE A 28 14.16 4.97 -7.94
CA ILE A 28 14.55 4.33 -6.68
C ILE A 28 13.86 2.96 -6.65
N ASN A 29 14.62 1.88 -6.71
CA ASN A 29 14.08 0.52 -6.83
C ASN A 29 13.92 -0.14 -5.46
N MET A 30 12.77 -0.73 -5.23
CA MET A 30 12.49 -1.57 -4.07
C MET A 30 13.38 -2.82 -4.10
N ILE A 31 13.81 -3.29 -2.92
CA ILE A 31 14.59 -4.52 -2.81
C ILE A 31 13.71 -5.77 -2.91
N PRO A 32 14.23 -6.90 -3.46
CA PRO A 32 13.50 -8.15 -3.43
C PRO A 32 13.50 -8.76 -2.01
N PHE A 33 12.54 -9.66 -1.75
CA PHE A 33 12.41 -10.32 -0.45
C PHE A 33 13.69 -11.04 0.01
N GLU A 34 14.44 -11.62 -0.90
CA GLU A 34 15.69 -12.34 -0.59
C GLU A 34 16.76 -11.44 0.04
N SER A 35 16.66 -10.14 -0.20
CA SER A 35 17.62 -9.15 0.29
C SER A 35 17.35 -8.68 1.72
N VAL A 36 16.26 -9.07 2.33
CA VAL A 36 15.88 -8.62 3.68
C VAL A 36 15.46 -9.78 4.57
N GLU A 37 15.95 -9.77 5.80
CA GLU A 37 15.46 -10.61 6.91
C GLU A 37 14.99 -9.69 8.03
N ILE A 38 13.67 -9.68 8.25
CA ILE A 38 13.04 -8.80 9.23
C ILE A 38 13.01 -9.45 10.61
N HIS A 39 13.16 -8.65 11.66
CA HIS A 39 13.13 -9.08 13.05
C HIS A 39 12.00 -8.38 13.83
N GLY A 40 11.91 -8.67 15.12
CA GLY A 40 11.04 -7.97 16.06
C GLY A 40 9.56 -7.99 15.68
N GLU A 41 8.89 -6.87 15.94
CA GLU A 41 7.44 -6.74 15.85
C GLU A 41 6.88 -6.96 14.43
N LEU A 42 7.55 -6.46 13.40
CA LEU A 42 7.05 -6.65 12.02
C LEU A 42 7.11 -8.13 11.61
N ARG A 43 8.16 -8.86 12.02
CA ARG A 43 8.25 -10.30 11.78
C ARG A 43 7.11 -11.06 12.48
N GLU A 44 6.82 -10.69 13.71
CA GLU A 44 5.72 -11.29 14.47
C GLU A 44 4.36 -11.06 13.79
N ARG A 45 4.11 -9.83 13.30
CA ARG A 45 2.90 -9.48 12.56
C ARG A 45 2.72 -10.31 11.29
N VAL A 46 3.77 -10.46 10.50
CA VAL A 46 3.79 -11.28 9.28
C VAL A 46 3.49 -12.75 9.62
N LEU A 47 4.19 -13.32 10.61
CA LEU A 47 4.01 -14.71 11.00
C LEU A 47 2.59 -14.99 11.52
N GLN A 48 2.01 -14.07 12.28
CA GLN A 48 0.64 -14.25 12.77
C GLN A 48 -0.39 -14.15 11.66
N ASN A 49 -0.20 -13.28 10.67
CA ASN A 49 -1.09 -13.25 9.51
C ASN A 49 -0.95 -14.52 8.66
N LEU A 50 0.28 -15.00 8.42
CA LEU A 50 0.50 -16.26 7.71
C LEU A 50 -0.14 -17.45 8.45
N ASN A 51 0.00 -17.54 9.78
CA ASN A 51 -0.67 -18.56 10.59
C ASN A 51 -2.19 -18.48 10.45
N ARG A 52 -2.76 -17.26 10.45
CA ARG A 52 -4.20 -17.06 10.27
C ARG A 52 -4.67 -17.53 8.89
N LEU A 53 -3.90 -17.25 7.84
CA LEU A 53 -4.21 -17.69 6.46
C LEU A 53 -4.05 -19.20 6.26
N GLU A 54 -3.56 -19.93 7.22
CA GLU A 54 -3.47 -21.39 7.22
C GLU A 54 -4.55 -22.07 8.09
N GLU A 55 -5.41 -21.32 8.75
CA GLU A 55 -6.53 -21.86 9.51
C GLU A 55 -7.68 -22.32 8.61
N GLU A 56 -8.62 -23.08 9.18
CA GLU A 56 -9.69 -23.80 8.48
C GLU A 56 -10.38 -22.97 7.38
N LYS A 57 -10.66 -21.71 7.66
CA LYS A 57 -11.37 -20.81 6.74
C LYS A 57 -10.65 -20.56 5.43
N TYR A 58 -9.32 -20.57 5.44
CA TYR A 58 -8.46 -20.28 4.30
C TYR A 58 -7.84 -21.55 3.68
N GLN A 59 -8.28 -22.73 4.13
CA GLN A 59 -7.82 -24.00 3.55
C GLN A 59 -8.39 -24.20 2.13
N PRO A 60 -7.73 -24.98 1.28
CA PRO A 60 -8.08 -25.14 -0.14
C PRO A 60 -9.55 -25.47 -0.41
N GLN A 61 -10.18 -26.27 0.44
CA GLN A 61 -11.59 -26.64 0.30
C GLN A 61 -12.57 -25.50 0.62
N ASN A 62 -12.13 -24.48 1.35
CA ASN A 62 -12.97 -23.38 1.83
C ASN A 62 -12.69 -22.04 1.10
N VAL A 63 -11.57 -21.93 0.39
CA VAL A 63 -11.17 -20.73 -0.34
C VAL A 63 -12.04 -20.51 -1.58
N PHE A 64 -12.36 -21.59 -2.31
CA PHE A 64 -13.18 -21.51 -3.52
C PHE A 64 -14.66 -21.48 -3.18
N LEU A 65 -15.19 -20.27 -3.07
CA LEU A 65 -16.57 -20.04 -2.74
C LEU A 65 -17.50 -20.36 -3.92
N THR A 66 -18.72 -20.85 -3.63
CA THR A 66 -19.80 -20.91 -4.64
C THR A 66 -20.28 -19.50 -4.99
N GLU A 67 -21.02 -19.35 -6.10
CA GLU A 67 -21.59 -18.05 -6.48
C GLU A 67 -22.43 -17.43 -5.34
N GLU A 68 -23.26 -18.25 -4.70
CA GLU A 68 -24.07 -17.83 -3.55
C GLU A 68 -23.21 -17.35 -2.36
N GLN A 69 -22.09 -18.05 -2.07
CA GLN A 69 -21.17 -17.71 -0.98
C GLN A 69 -20.27 -16.52 -1.32
N SER A 70 -19.90 -16.34 -2.59
CA SER A 70 -19.05 -15.23 -3.03
C SER A 70 -19.79 -13.91 -3.17
N GLY A 71 -21.13 -13.93 -3.10
CA GLY A 71 -21.93 -12.73 -3.35
C GLY A 71 -21.65 -12.10 -4.72
N ASN A 72 -21.38 -12.93 -5.73
CA ASN A 72 -21.04 -12.54 -7.10
C ASN A 72 -19.64 -11.91 -7.30
N TRP A 73 -18.70 -12.16 -6.37
CA TRP A 73 -17.29 -11.75 -6.47
C TRP A 73 -16.36 -12.94 -6.81
N PRO A 74 -16.54 -13.62 -7.96
CA PRO A 74 -15.76 -14.80 -8.31
C PRO A 74 -14.29 -14.46 -8.52
N GLY A 75 -13.41 -15.19 -7.83
CA GLY A 75 -11.96 -14.98 -7.88
C GLY A 75 -11.41 -14.00 -6.84
N ASP A 76 -12.27 -13.32 -6.07
CA ASP A 76 -11.86 -12.33 -5.07
C ASP A 76 -11.15 -13.01 -3.88
N THR A 77 -11.84 -13.92 -3.18
CA THR A 77 -11.29 -14.62 -2.02
C THR A 77 -10.08 -15.46 -2.40
N GLU A 78 -10.16 -16.16 -3.52
CA GLU A 78 -9.10 -17.03 -4.04
C GLU A 78 -7.84 -16.24 -4.37
N GLY A 79 -7.98 -15.18 -5.15
CA GLY A 79 -6.86 -14.35 -5.57
C GLY A 79 -6.19 -13.63 -4.40
N ARG A 80 -6.98 -13.09 -3.48
CA ARG A 80 -6.46 -12.46 -2.25
C ARG A 80 -5.77 -13.46 -1.33
N THR A 81 -6.29 -14.69 -1.20
CA THR A 81 -5.65 -15.74 -0.38
C THR A 81 -4.29 -16.13 -0.96
N ILE A 82 -4.23 -16.35 -2.28
CA ILE A 82 -2.95 -16.63 -2.97
C ILE A 82 -1.96 -15.49 -2.73
N LEU A 83 -2.39 -14.25 -2.93
CA LEU A 83 -1.55 -13.06 -2.74
C LEU A 83 -1.03 -12.97 -1.31
N GLY A 84 -1.90 -13.07 -0.30
CA GLY A 84 -1.52 -13.00 1.11
C GLY A 84 -0.52 -14.09 1.49
N LEU A 85 -0.78 -15.35 1.09
CA LEU A 85 0.13 -16.47 1.34
C LEU A 85 1.50 -16.27 0.67
N VAL A 86 1.53 -15.76 -0.57
CA VAL A 86 2.79 -15.48 -1.30
C VAL A 86 3.60 -14.40 -0.59
N MET A 87 2.95 -13.31 -0.22
CA MET A 87 3.63 -12.16 0.39
C MET A 87 4.15 -12.48 1.79
N ASP A 88 3.32 -13.07 2.65
CA ASP A 88 3.72 -13.46 4.01
C ASP A 88 4.80 -14.54 4.01
N ALA A 89 4.72 -15.53 3.12
CA ALA A 89 5.72 -16.59 3.02
C ALA A 89 7.09 -16.04 2.63
N GLN A 90 7.15 -15.16 1.65
CA GLN A 90 8.41 -14.52 1.25
C GLN A 90 8.94 -13.58 2.34
N ALA A 91 8.08 -12.80 2.98
CA ALA A 91 8.44 -11.86 4.04
C ALA A 91 8.96 -12.58 5.30
N SER A 92 8.33 -13.70 5.70
CA SER A 92 8.72 -14.47 6.89
C SER A 92 9.79 -15.52 6.65
N LYS A 93 10.14 -15.80 5.39
CA LYS A 93 11.01 -16.94 4.98
C LYS A 93 10.43 -18.29 5.36
N ARG A 94 9.12 -18.39 5.58
CA ARG A 94 8.42 -19.63 5.92
C ARG A 94 7.59 -20.12 4.74
N SER A 95 7.72 -21.40 4.38
CA SER A 95 6.91 -22.00 3.32
C SER A 95 5.44 -22.08 3.75
N PRO A 96 4.48 -21.64 2.91
CA PRO A 96 3.07 -21.73 3.19
C PRO A 96 2.57 -23.17 3.00
N VAL A 97 1.68 -23.65 3.88
CA VAL A 97 1.23 -25.05 3.90
C VAL A 97 0.29 -25.38 2.74
N TYR A 98 -0.58 -24.47 2.36
CA TYR A 98 -1.70 -24.78 1.45
C TYR A 98 -1.62 -24.14 0.07
N LEU A 99 -0.64 -23.27 -0.19
CA LEU A 99 -0.57 -22.47 -1.41
C LEU A 99 -0.56 -23.33 -2.68
N GLU A 100 0.33 -24.31 -2.75
CA GLU A 100 0.46 -25.20 -3.93
C GLU A 100 -0.86 -25.94 -4.22
N ARG A 101 -1.54 -26.42 -3.16
CA ARG A 101 -2.81 -27.11 -3.30
C ARG A 101 -3.93 -26.17 -3.79
N ILE A 102 -3.92 -24.90 -3.40
CA ILE A 102 -4.87 -23.90 -3.92
C ILE A 102 -4.62 -23.70 -5.42
N ILE A 103 -3.36 -23.55 -5.84
CA ILE A 103 -2.98 -23.42 -7.25
C ILE A 103 -3.43 -24.63 -8.08
N ASP A 104 -3.21 -25.85 -7.58
CA ASP A 104 -3.61 -27.09 -8.27
C ASP A 104 -5.13 -27.23 -8.45
N MET A 105 -5.94 -26.58 -7.61
CA MET A 105 -7.39 -26.61 -7.72
C MET A 105 -7.97 -25.65 -8.76
N ILE A 106 -7.24 -24.62 -9.17
CA ILE A 106 -7.72 -23.56 -10.06
C ILE A 106 -8.34 -24.09 -11.35
N PRO A 107 -7.72 -25.02 -12.11
CA PRO A 107 -8.30 -25.48 -13.39
C PRO A 107 -9.72 -26.02 -13.27
N SER A 108 -10.04 -26.66 -12.14
CA SER A 108 -11.37 -27.21 -11.89
C SER A 108 -12.42 -26.16 -11.51
N LYS A 109 -11.99 -24.93 -11.25
CA LYS A 109 -12.83 -23.81 -10.79
C LYS A 109 -13.09 -22.76 -11.86
N LEU A 110 -12.29 -22.77 -12.93
CA LEU A 110 -12.50 -21.89 -14.07
C LEU A 110 -13.72 -22.33 -14.89
N ASN A 111 -14.47 -21.37 -15.41
CA ASN A 111 -15.57 -21.65 -16.33
C ASN A 111 -15.05 -22.11 -17.72
N LYS A 112 -15.97 -22.47 -18.62
CA LYS A 112 -15.63 -22.95 -19.98
C LYS A 112 -14.82 -21.96 -20.83
N LYS A 113 -14.78 -20.67 -20.45
CA LYS A 113 -13.97 -19.64 -21.11
C LYS A 113 -12.63 -19.38 -20.38
N GLY A 114 -12.38 -20.04 -19.24
CA GLY A 114 -11.10 -19.99 -18.53
C GLY A 114 -10.92 -18.79 -17.61
N TYR A 115 -12.00 -18.30 -16.99
CA TYR A 115 -11.98 -17.30 -15.92
C TYR A 115 -13.00 -17.67 -14.82
N MET A 116 -12.99 -16.96 -13.69
CA MET A 116 -13.86 -17.26 -12.55
C MET A 116 -15.28 -16.71 -12.76
N GLY A 117 -16.29 -17.50 -12.34
CA GLY A 117 -17.70 -17.11 -12.30
C GLY A 117 -18.48 -17.38 -13.58
N VAL A 118 -19.67 -16.77 -13.68
CA VAL A 118 -20.64 -16.98 -14.76
C VAL A 118 -20.17 -16.36 -16.06
N VAL A 119 -20.54 -16.94 -17.18
CA VAL A 119 -20.36 -16.33 -18.50
C VAL A 119 -21.58 -15.47 -18.82
N TYR A 120 -21.42 -14.15 -18.74
CA TYR A 120 -22.45 -13.21 -19.15
C TYR A 120 -22.37 -12.98 -20.67
N GLU A 121 -23.52 -13.05 -21.33
CA GLU A 121 -23.61 -12.78 -22.77
C GLU A 121 -24.10 -11.32 -22.98
N GLY A 122 -23.26 -10.50 -23.64
CA GLY A 122 -23.57 -9.12 -23.96
C GLY A 122 -23.58 -8.14 -22.76
N LYS A 123 -23.09 -8.58 -21.60
CA LYS A 123 -23.01 -7.77 -20.38
C LYS A 123 -21.66 -7.95 -19.69
N MET A 124 -21.26 -6.93 -18.93
CA MET A 124 -20.11 -6.97 -18.01
C MET A 124 -20.60 -6.80 -16.58
N SER A 125 -20.04 -7.59 -15.66
CA SER A 125 -20.29 -7.45 -14.22
C SER A 125 -19.09 -6.76 -13.56
N GLU A 126 -19.37 -5.68 -12.85
CA GLU A 126 -18.38 -4.90 -12.12
C GLU A 126 -17.69 -5.75 -11.04
N GLN A 127 -18.46 -6.56 -10.31
CA GLN A 127 -17.96 -7.46 -9.27
C GLN A 127 -17.12 -8.61 -9.85
N GLN A 128 -17.55 -9.18 -10.99
CA GLN A 128 -16.78 -10.25 -11.64
C GLN A 128 -15.43 -9.74 -12.16
N LEU A 129 -15.37 -8.53 -12.72
CA LEU A 129 -14.12 -7.91 -13.15
C LEU A 129 -13.19 -7.66 -11.96
N SER A 130 -13.74 -7.15 -10.84
CA SER A 130 -12.99 -6.94 -9.60
C SER A 130 -12.41 -8.25 -9.06
N GLY A 131 -13.24 -9.29 -8.89
CA GLY A 131 -12.81 -10.58 -8.35
C GLY A 131 -11.74 -11.25 -9.22
N ASN A 132 -11.94 -11.27 -10.55
CA ASN A 132 -10.90 -11.77 -11.47
C ASN A 132 -9.66 -10.87 -11.51
N GLY A 133 -9.78 -9.59 -11.19
CA GLY A 133 -8.64 -8.71 -10.96
C GLY A 133 -7.77 -9.18 -9.79
N TRP A 134 -8.41 -9.53 -8.66
CA TRP A 134 -7.70 -10.12 -7.52
C TRP A 134 -7.09 -11.47 -7.87
N MET A 135 -7.81 -12.30 -8.65
CA MET A 135 -7.26 -13.57 -9.13
C MET A 135 -5.99 -13.34 -9.95
N LEU A 136 -6.00 -12.40 -10.92
CA LEU A 136 -4.81 -12.01 -11.68
C LEU A 136 -3.69 -11.53 -10.75
N ARG A 137 -4.01 -10.73 -9.75
CA ARG A 137 -3.04 -10.19 -8.79
C ARG A 137 -2.33 -11.29 -8.01
N GLY A 138 -3.11 -12.25 -7.48
CA GLY A 138 -2.56 -13.41 -6.75
C GLY A 138 -1.73 -14.32 -7.65
N LEU A 139 -2.22 -14.64 -8.85
CA LEU A 139 -1.51 -15.48 -9.83
C LEU A 139 -0.21 -14.81 -10.31
N CYS A 140 -0.20 -13.50 -10.56
CA CYS A 140 1.02 -12.79 -10.93
C CYS A 140 2.05 -12.84 -9.80
N ALA A 141 1.66 -12.61 -8.55
CA ALA A 141 2.56 -12.71 -7.41
C ALA A 141 3.14 -14.13 -7.25
N TYR A 142 2.31 -15.16 -7.45
CA TYR A 142 2.79 -16.54 -7.43
C TYR A 142 3.76 -16.81 -8.59
N TYR A 143 3.41 -16.39 -9.81
CA TYR A 143 4.25 -16.56 -10.99
C TYR A 143 5.60 -15.83 -10.84
N GLU A 144 5.60 -14.61 -10.33
CA GLU A 144 6.82 -13.85 -10.04
C GLU A 144 7.75 -14.60 -9.08
N TRP A 145 7.19 -15.32 -8.08
CA TRP A 145 7.96 -16.10 -7.12
C TRP A 145 8.41 -17.47 -7.63
N LYS A 146 7.49 -18.23 -8.26
CA LYS A 146 7.70 -19.67 -8.60
C LYS A 146 8.06 -19.91 -10.06
N GLN A 147 7.81 -18.98 -10.96
CA GLN A 147 8.03 -19.12 -12.41
C GLN A 147 7.31 -20.34 -13.01
N ASP A 148 6.08 -20.65 -12.53
CA ASP A 148 5.27 -21.75 -13.03
C ASP A 148 4.52 -21.37 -14.30
N GLU A 149 4.92 -21.91 -15.44
CA GLU A 149 4.32 -21.64 -16.76
C GLU A 149 2.83 -22.02 -16.85
N LYS A 150 2.35 -22.97 -16.04
CA LYS A 150 0.91 -23.30 -15.98
C LYS A 150 0.10 -22.10 -15.45
N VAL A 151 0.65 -21.43 -14.45
CA VAL A 151 0.01 -20.24 -13.86
C VAL A 151 0.00 -19.08 -14.87
N LEU A 152 1.06 -18.92 -15.67
CA LEU A 152 1.08 -17.95 -16.76
C LEU A 152 -0.04 -18.20 -17.78
N GLU A 153 -0.38 -19.45 -18.09
CA GLU A 153 -1.52 -19.77 -18.97
C GLU A 153 -2.86 -19.39 -18.35
N TYR A 154 -3.05 -19.51 -17.02
CA TYR A 154 -4.26 -19.03 -16.34
C TYR A 154 -4.34 -17.50 -16.41
N ILE A 155 -3.22 -16.78 -16.18
CA ILE A 155 -3.14 -15.32 -16.33
C ILE A 155 -3.55 -14.91 -17.74
N LYS A 156 -3.00 -15.56 -18.78
CA LYS A 156 -3.35 -15.29 -20.20
C LYS A 156 -4.84 -15.50 -20.45
N SER A 157 -5.38 -16.62 -19.94
CA SER A 157 -6.78 -16.98 -20.15
C SER A 157 -7.73 -15.95 -19.55
N ILE A 158 -7.52 -15.56 -18.28
CA ILE A 158 -8.34 -14.56 -17.61
C ILE A 158 -8.22 -13.21 -18.33
N ALA A 159 -7.01 -12.75 -18.60
CA ALA A 159 -6.76 -11.48 -19.26
C ALA A 159 -7.45 -11.39 -20.65
N ASN A 160 -7.31 -12.41 -21.47
CA ASN A 160 -7.85 -12.39 -22.84
C ASN A 160 -9.36 -12.67 -22.88
N ASN A 161 -9.84 -13.66 -22.16
CA ASN A 161 -11.20 -14.16 -22.32
C ASN A 161 -12.24 -13.40 -21.47
N LEU A 162 -11.81 -12.64 -20.47
CA LEU A 162 -12.68 -11.75 -19.71
C LEU A 162 -12.42 -10.28 -20.07
N PHE A 163 -11.19 -9.78 -19.83
CA PHE A 163 -10.90 -8.35 -19.95
C PHE A 163 -10.78 -7.89 -21.41
N VAL A 164 -9.98 -8.56 -22.24
CA VAL A 164 -9.84 -8.19 -23.66
C VAL A 164 -11.14 -8.44 -24.42
N ALA A 165 -11.87 -9.51 -24.10
CA ALA A 165 -13.20 -9.76 -24.66
C ALA A 165 -14.24 -8.67 -24.31
N GLY A 166 -14.03 -7.91 -23.24
CA GLY A 166 -14.83 -6.77 -22.83
C GLY A 166 -14.46 -5.43 -23.50
N LYS A 167 -13.51 -5.42 -24.44
CA LYS A 167 -13.11 -4.19 -25.14
C LYS A 167 -14.32 -3.50 -25.79
N GLY A 168 -14.44 -2.19 -25.61
CA GLY A 168 -15.55 -1.37 -26.07
C GLY A 168 -16.68 -1.22 -25.05
N PHE A 169 -16.81 -2.13 -24.07
CA PHE A 169 -17.77 -1.95 -22.98
C PHE A 169 -17.33 -0.90 -21.95
N TYR A 170 -16.03 -0.77 -21.72
CA TYR A 170 -15.48 0.11 -20.68
C TYR A 170 -15.74 1.60 -20.96
N THR A 171 -15.80 2.02 -22.22
CA THR A 171 -16.18 3.38 -22.61
C THR A 171 -17.61 3.74 -22.22
N GLU A 172 -18.49 2.73 -22.08
CA GLU A 172 -19.88 2.87 -21.71
C GLU A 172 -20.15 2.59 -20.21
N TYR A 173 -19.09 2.43 -19.42
CA TYR A 173 -19.24 2.23 -17.99
C TYR A 173 -20.00 3.40 -17.35
N PRO A 174 -21.10 3.13 -16.58
CA PRO A 174 -21.95 4.17 -16.03
C PRO A 174 -21.27 4.96 -14.91
N ILE A 175 -21.01 6.24 -15.16
CA ILE A 175 -20.36 7.17 -14.23
C ILE A 175 -21.30 8.25 -13.71
N ASP A 176 -22.57 8.27 -14.14
CA ASP A 176 -23.57 9.18 -13.60
C ASP A 176 -23.97 8.74 -12.19
N PRO A 177 -23.86 9.61 -11.16
CA PRO A 177 -24.26 9.31 -9.79
C PRO A 177 -25.72 8.85 -9.65
N ASN A 178 -26.61 9.21 -10.58
CA ASN A 178 -28.01 8.79 -10.57
C ASN A 178 -28.21 7.29 -10.86
N PHE A 179 -27.21 6.62 -11.43
CA PHE A 179 -27.21 5.16 -11.59
C PHE A 179 -26.74 4.42 -10.33
N ARG A 180 -26.26 5.15 -9.32
CA ARG A 180 -25.73 4.56 -8.08
C ARG A 180 -26.70 4.81 -6.94
N ASP A 181 -27.16 3.74 -6.28
CA ASP A 181 -28.00 3.87 -5.12
C ASP A 181 -27.15 4.08 -3.87
N LYS A 182 -27.05 5.33 -3.43
CA LYS A 182 -26.24 5.74 -2.30
C LYS A 182 -26.74 5.23 -0.94
N ASN A 183 -27.99 4.75 -0.88
CA ASN A 183 -28.62 4.31 0.36
C ASN A 183 -28.42 2.82 0.63
N VAL A 184 -27.93 2.07 -0.34
CA VAL A 184 -27.75 0.60 -0.24
C VAL A 184 -26.41 0.21 0.36
N GLY A 185 -25.46 1.14 0.48
CA GLY A 185 -24.11 0.90 1.02
C GLY A 185 -24.03 0.50 2.50
N GLY A 186 -25.17 0.39 3.21
CA GLY A 186 -25.19 0.01 4.63
C GLY A 186 -24.95 -1.46 4.93
N GLU A 187 -25.14 -2.34 3.96
CA GLU A 187 -24.93 -3.77 4.12
C GLU A 187 -23.84 -4.29 3.18
N ALA A 188 -22.63 -3.83 3.46
CA ALA A 188 -21.41 -4.46 2.99
C ALA A 188 -21.29 -4.75 1.49
N GLY A 189 -21.17 -3.76 0.62
CA GLY A 189 -20.50 -3.85 -0.69
C GLY A 189 -20.84 -4.99 -1.66
N THR A 190 -21.82 -5.82 -1.32
CA THR A 190 -22.09 -7.10 -1.97
C THR A 190 -23.34 -7.10 -2.84
N ILE A 191 -24.02 -5.97 -2.95
CA ILE A 191 -25.34 -5.91 -3.59
C ILE A 191 -25.19 -5.47 -5.03
N GLU A 192 -25.70 -6.27 -5.96
CA GLU A 192 -26.04 -5.81 -7.30
C GLU A 192 -27.16 -4.77 -7.21
N VAL A 193 -26.83 -3.51 -7.48
CA VAL A 193 -27.75 -2.42 -7.18
C VAL A 193 -28.67 -2.10 -8.34
N ARG A 194 -28.13 -1.98 -9.52
CA ARG A 194 -28.87 -1.72 -10.78
C ARG A 194 -28.04 -2.18 -11.96
N GLY A 195 -28.73 -2.75 -12.96
CA GLY A 195 -28.12 -3.01 -14.26
C GLY A 195 -28.50 -1.93 -15.26
N THR A 196 -27.63 -1.68 -16.19
CA THR A 196 -27.97 -1.15 -17.51
C THR A 196 -28.09 -2.32 -18.49
N ASP A 197 -28.43 -2.03 -19.74
CA ASP A 197 -28.46 -3.11 -20.74
C ASP A 197 -27.12 -3.82 -20.90
N LYS A 198 -26.00 -3.13 -20.60
CA LYS A 198 -24.63 -3.62 -20.76
C LYS A 198 -23.86 -3.88 -19.48
N TRP A 199 -24.30 -3.35 -18.33
CA TRP A 199 -23.57 -3.42 -17.07
C TRP A 199 -24.42 -3.95 -15.92
N ILE A 200 -23.83 -4.84 -15.14
CA ILE A 200 -24.27 -5.24 -13.81
C ILE A 200 -23.40 -4.46 -12.82
N LEU A 201 -24.02 -3.58 -12.03
CA LEU A 201 -23.35 -2.62 -11.17
C LEU A 201 -23.29 -3.10 -9.73
N SER A 202 -22.27 -2.66 -8.99
CA SER A 202 -22.07 -2.89 -7.57
C SER A 202 -22.39 -1.64 -6.74
N SER A 203 -22.72 -1.84 -5.47
CA SER A 203 -22.71 -0.75 -4.48
C SER A 203 -21.31 -0.20 -4.22
N ASP A 204 -20.28 -1.01 -4.46
CA ASP A 204 -18.87 -0.59 -4.39
C ASP A 204 -18.47 0.12 -5.68
N VAL A 205 -18.86 1.39 -5.75
CA VAL A 205 -18.72 2.23 -6.93
C VAL A 205 -17.26 2.31 -7.38
N GLY A 206 -16.98 1.85 -8.59
CA GLY A 206 -15.63 1.86 -9.16
C GLY A 206 -14.83 0.58 -8.93
N CYS A 207 -15.41 -0.47 -8.34
CA CYS A 207 -14.68 -1.73 -8.11
C CYS A 207 -14.17 -2.40 -9.40
N LEU A 208 -14.75 -2.09 -10.56
CA LEU A 208 -14.20 -2.39 -11.89
C LEU A 208 -12.70 -2.07 -11.99
N PHE A 209 -12.24 -0.96 -11.39
CA PHE A 209 -10.85 -0.50 -11.52
C PHE A 209 -9.86 -1.30 -10.64
N ILE A 210 -10.35 -2.11 -9.72
CA ILE A 210 -9.57 -3.19 -9.11
C ILE A 210 -9.21 -4.23 -10.19
N GLY A 211 -10.15 -4.54 -11.08
CA GLY A 211 -9.91 -5.38 -12.24
C GLY A 211 -8.83 -4.82 -13.16
N MET A 212 -8.82 -3.50 -13.37
CA MET A 212 -7.78 -2.81 -14.15
C MET A 212 -6.39 -2.98 -13.50
N GLU A 213 -6.27 -2.85 -12.19
CA GLU A 213 -5.00 -3.03 -11.47
C GLU A 213 -4.48 -4.46 -11.64
N GLY A 214 -5.33 -5.47 -11.46
CA GLY A 214 -4.97 -6.86 -11.73
C GLY A 214 -4.54 -7.11 -13.18
N LEU A 215 -5.23 -6.49 -14.14
CA LEU A 215 -4.86 -6.57 -15.56
C LEU A 215 -3.52 -5.91 -15.87
N ILE A 216 -3.16 -4.83 -15.17
CA ILE A 216 -1.85 -4.17 -15.29
C ILE A 216 -0.72 -5.10 -14.78
N HIS A 217 -0.96 -5.85 -13.69
CA HIS A 217 -0.01 -6.89 -13.25
C HIS A 217 0.17 -7.97 -14.32
N ALA A 218 -0.91 -8.45 -14.91
CA ALA A 218 -0.84 -9.39 -16.03
C ALA A 218 -0.10 -8.79 -17.24
N TYR A 219 -0.32 -7.51 -17.55
CA TYR A 219 0.35 -6.82 -18.67
C TYR A 219 1.87 -6.76 -18.49
N ALA A 220 2.39 -6.68 -17.26
CA ALA A 220 3.83 -6.71 -17.01
C ALA A 220 4.50 -7.98 -17.59
N HIS A 221 3.77 -9.09 -17.63
CA HIS A 221 4.24 -10.38 -18.16
C HIS A 221 3.83 -10.62 -19.62
N LEU A 222 2.60 -10.26 -19.99
CA LEU A 222 2.03 -10.55 -21.32
C LEU A 222 2.50 -9.58 -22.39
N LYS A 223 2.56 -8.29 -22.10
CA LYS A 223 2.99 -7.18 -22.98
C LYS A 223 2.30 -7.15 -24.35
N THR A 224 1.04 -7.63 -24.44
CA THR A 224 0.27 -7.63 -25.69
C THR A 224 -0.40 -6.29 -25.94
N SER A 225 -0.53 -5.91 -27.22
CA SER A 225 -1.21 -4.67 -27.64
C SER A 225 -2.69 -4.64 -27.27
N GLU A 226 -3.33 -5.80 -27.24
CA GLU A 226 -4.75 -5.97 -26.92
C GLU A 226 -5.01 -5.67 -25.43
N VAL A 227 -4.19 -6.22 -24.54
CA VAL A 227 -4.26 -5.93 -23.09
C VAL A 227 -3.99 -4.45 -22.84
N LYS A 228 -2.94 -3.89 -23.49
CA LYS A 228 -2.64 -2.45 -23.40
C LYS A 228 -3.84 -1.59 -23.79
N ALA A 229 -4.47 -1.89 -24.92
CA ALA A 229 -5.60 -1.11 -25.41
C ALA A 229 -6.79 -1.11 -24.45
N VAL A 230 -7.02 -2.23 -23.74
CA VAL A 230 -8.08 -2.32 -22.72
C VAL A 230 -7.72 -1.52 -21.47
N ILE A 231 -6.48 -1.57 -21.01
CA ILE A 231 -6.02 -0.73 -19.88
C ILE A 231 -6.21 0.75 -20.22
N ASP A 232 -5.80 1.16 -21.42
CA ASP A 232 -5.93 2.55 -21.87
C ASP A 232 -7.43 2.99 -21.94
N GLU A 233 -8.32 2.10 -22.40
CA GLU A 233 -9.77 2.35 -22.44
C GLU A 233 -10.36 2.50 -21.03
N MET A 234 -10.01 1.58 -20.11
CA MET A 234 -10.46 1.64 -18.72
C MET A 234 -9.94 2.89 -18.01
N PHE A 235 -8.68 3.25 -18.23
CA PHE A 235 -8.10 4.45 -17.63
C PHE A 235 -8.71 5.74 -18.18
N ALA A 236 -8.97 5.80 -19.48
CA ALA A 236 -9.66 6.95 -20.07
C ALA A 236 -11.01 7.18 -19.38
N LYS A 237 -11.76 6.10 -19.13
CA LYS A 237 -13.05 6.17 -18.42
C LYS A 237 -12.88 6.55 -16.94
N LEU A 238 -11.87 6.04 -16.25
CA LEU A 238 -11.58 6.39 -14.86
C LEU A 238 -11.33 7.89 -14.68
N ARG A 239 -10.64 8.51 -15.64
CA ARG A 239 -10.35 9.96 -15.61
C ARG A 239 -11.58 10.85 -15.76
N GLU A 240 -12.67 10.34 -16.31
CA GLU A 240 -13.94 11.07 -16.45
C GLU A 240 -14.74 11.10 -15.15
N ILE A 241 -14.40 10.26 -14.15
CA ILE A 241 -15.17 10.12 -12.93
C ILE A 241 -14.91 11.30 -11.99
N ASP A 242 -15.99 11.95 -11.57
CA ASP A 242 -15.98 12.83 -10.41
C ASP A 242 -16.08 11.97 -9.14
N ILE A 243 -14.92 11.67 -8.54
CA ILE A 243 -14.77 10.75 -7.41
C ILE A 243 -15.64 11.14 -6.22
N LEU A 244 -15.71 12.45 -5.91
CA LEU A 244 -16.48 12.95 -4.76
C LEU A 244 -17.99 12.90 -5.05
N LYS A 245 -18.39 13.37 -6.22
CA LYS A 245 -19.79 13.43 -6.59
C LYS A 245 -20.45 12.06 -6.70
N ILE A 246 -19.73 11.07 -7.25
CA ILE A 246 -20.22 9.69 -7.34
C ILE A 246 -20.09 8.94 -6.01
N GLN A 247 -19.33 9.48 -5.06
CA GLN A 247 -18.95 8.80 -3.82
C GLN A 247 -18.28 7.46 -4.11
N ALA A 248 -17.19 7.50 -4.88
CA ALA A 248 -16.44 6.30 -5.25
C ALA A 248 -15.97 5.52 -4.01
N GLN A 249 -15.87 4.20 -4.12
CA GLN A 249 -15.30 3.40 -3.06
C GLN A 249 -13.81 3.73 -2.91
N THR A 250 -13.37 3.97 -1.70
CA THR A 250 -12.01 4.41 -1.39
C THR A 250 -10.98 3.34 -1.76
N HIS A 251 -11.24 2.08 -1.39
CA HIS A 251 -10.39 0.95 -1.75
C HIS A 251 -10.21 0.83 -3.27
N ALA A 252 -11.29 0.78 -4.04
CA ALA A 252 -11.24 0.65 -5.49
C ALA A 252 -10.44 1.80 -6.15
N THR A 253 -10.63 3.03 -5.65
CA THR A 253 -9.94 4.22 -6.17
C THR A 253 -8.44 4.17 -5.90
N LEU A 254 -8.03 3.83 -4.67
CA LEU A 254 -6.61 3.76 -4.30
C LEU A 254 -5.90 2.57 -4.96
N THR A 255 -6.58 1.42 -5.11
CA THR A 255 -6.07 0.27 -5.89
C THR A 255 -5.80 0.68 -7.33
N ALA A 256 -6.72 1.40 -7.97
CA ALA A 256 -6.53 1.91 -9.33
C ALA A 256 -5.32 2.85 -9.42
N CYS A 257 -5.11 3.75 -8.46
CA CYS A 257 -3.94 4.63 -8.41
C CYS A 257 -2.63 3.84 -8.36
N ARG A 258 -2.56 2.79 -7.55
CA ARG A 258 -1.40 1.90 -7.48
C ARG A 258 -1.12 1.21 -8.81
N GLY A 259 -2.18 0.71 -9.46
CA GLY A 259 -2.10 0.14 -10.79
C GLY A 259 -1.54 1.13 -11.81
N MET A 260 -1.99 2.39 -11.77
CA MET A 260 -1.52 3.41 -12.71
C MET A 260 -0.05 3.79 -12.49
N ILE A 261 0.45 3.81 -11.24
CA ILE A 261 1.89 4.00 -10.99
C ILE A 261 2.69 2.82 -11.57
N ARG A 262 2.25 1.57 -11.35
CA ARG A 262 2.87 0.40 -11.99
C ARG A 262 2.84 0.49 -13.53
N TYR A 263 1.74 1.00 -14.08
CA TYR A 263 1.63 1.19 -15.53
C TYR A 263 2.60 2.25 -16.05
N ALA A 264 2.84 3.31 -15.27
CA ALA A 264 3.88 4.30 -15.57
C ALA A 264 5.28 3.66 -15.63
N ASP A 265 5.58 2.75 -14.68
CA ASP A 265 6.87 2.02 -14.66
C ASP A 265 7.06 1.14 -15.90
N ILE A 266 5.98 0.51 -16.39
CA ILE A 266 6.03 -0.38 -17.55
C ILE A 266 6.13 0.42 -18.85
N THR A 267 5.42 1.55 -18.95
CA THR A 267 5.27 2.33 -20.19
C THR A 267 6.25 3.49 -20.31
N GLY A 268 6.77 3.99 -19.20
CA GLY A 268 7.59 5.21 -19.12
C GLY A 268 6.78 6.51 -19.20
N ASP A 269 5.45 6.44 -19.13
CA ASP A 269 4.57 7.62 -19.11
C ASP A 269 4.22 8.03 -17.68
N TYR A 270 4.95 8.99 -17.16
CA TYR A 270 4.80 9.46 -15.77
C TYR A 270 3.59 10.39 -15.54
N SER A 271 2.80 10.71 -16.57
CA SER A 271 1.53 11.43 -16.40
C SER A 271 0.52 10.64 -15.55
N TYR A 272 0.68 9.31 -15.50
CA TYR A 272 -0.10 8.43 -14.64
C TYR A 272 0.24 8.62 -13.16
N VAL A 273 1.51 8.88 -12.82
CA VAL A 273 1.94 9.20 -11.45
C VAL A 273 1.35 10.53 -11.00
N GLU A 274 1.37 11.55 -11.85
CA GLU A 274 0.79 12.87 -11.55
C GLU A 274 -0.73 12.77 -11.28
N TRP A 275 -1.42 11.92 -12.03
CA TRP A 275 -2.84 11.67 -11.79
C TRP A 275 -3.06 10.96 -10.44
N ALA A 276 -2.30 9.91 -10.15
CA ALA A 276 -2.38 9.17 -8.88
C ALA A 276 -2.05 10.08 -7.68
N GLU A 277 -1.08 10.97 -7.81
CA GLU A 277 -0.73 11.97 -6.78
C GLU A 277 -1.90 12.93 -6.50
N LYS A 278 -2.59 13.42 -7.52
CA LYS A 278 -3.79 14.26 -7.36
C LYS A 278 -4.89 13.52 -6.61
N VAL A 279 -5.14 12.26 -6.95
CA VAL A 279 -6.16 11.44 -6.30
C VAL A 279 -5.77 11.12 -4.86
N PHE A 280 -4.49 10.85 -4.57
CA PHE A 280 -4.03 10.64 -3.20
C PHE A 280 -4.19 11.88 -2.32
N ASN A 281 -3.92 13.07 -2.86
CA ASN A 281 -4.16 14.31 -2.14
C ASN A 281 -5.66 14.54 -1.89
N LEU A 282 -6.52 14.23 -2.88
CA LEU A 282 -7.97 14.24 -2.70
C LEU A 282 -8.42 13.24 -1.61
N TYR A 283 -7.82 12.04 -1.58
CA TYR A 283 -8.07 11.05 -0.54
C TYR A 283 -7.69 11.57 0.86
N LYS A 284 -6.57 12.25 1.01
CA LYS A 284 -6.16 12.85 2.31
C LYS A 284 -7.19 13.85 2.83
N GLU A 285 -7.87 14.57 1.95
CA GLU A 285 -8.86 15.60 2.32
C GLU A 285 -10.26 15.02 2.52
N HIS A 286 -10.67 14.01 1.72
CA HIS A 286 -12.06 13.58 1.60
C HIS A 286 -12.29 12.09 1.87
N GLY A 287 -11.25 11.30 2.03
CA GLY A 287 -11.34 9.84 2.19
C GLY A 287 -10.59 9.29 3.40
N MET A 288 -9.63 10.05 3.98
CA MET A 288 -8.82 9.64 5.12
C MET A 288 -9.49 10.00 6.45
N THR A 289 -9.48 9.07 7.40
CA THR A 289 -9.97 9.30 8.76
C THR A 289 -8.92 9.95 9.65
N GLU A 290 -9.33 10.44 10.83
CA GLU A 290 -8.46 11.10 11.79
C GLU A 290 -7.34 10.21 12.37
N ASN A 291 -7.50 8.89 12.32
CA ASN A 291 -6.47 7.91 12.69
C ASN A 291 -5.70 7.35 11.49
N HIS A 292 -5.68 8.07 10.36
CA HIS A 292 -4.99 7.72 9.11
C HIS A 292 -5.49 6.44 8.42
N ALA A 293 -6.67 5.95 8.78
CA ALA A 293 -7.40 4.93 8.04
C ALA A 293 -8.24 5.58 6.92
N ASN A 294 -9.34 4.98 6.54
CA ASN A 294 -10.20 5.47 5.46
C ASN A 294 -11.67 5.47 5.86
N TYR A 295 -12.44 6.35 5.26
CA TYR A 295 -13.88 6.14 5.07
C TYR A 295 -14.08 5.18 3.90
N ASN A 296 -15.07 4.28 3.98
CA ASN A 296 -15.24 3.25 2.94
C ASN A 296 -15.61 3.85 1.56
N TRP A 297 -16.33 4.96 1.54
CA TRP A 297 -16.58 5.77 0.34
C TRP A 297 -16.18 7.23 0.58
N PHE A 298 -15.71 7.89 -0.44
CA PHE A 298 -15.39 9.33 -0.39
C PHE A 298 -16.61 10.14 0.08
N GLU A 299 -16.40 11.12 0.96
CA GLU A 299 -17.45 11.99 1.54
C GLU A 299 -18.55 11.26 2.35
N ARG A 300 -18.32 9.98 2.70
CA ARG A 300 -19.25 9.18 3.51
C ARG A 300 -18.68 8.96 4.91
N PHE A 301 -18.85 9.98 5.76
CA PHE A 301 -18.28 9.99 7.13
C PHE A 301 -19.01 9.06 8.10
N ASP A 302 -20.18 8.55 7.73
CA ASP A 302 -21.01 7.58 8.43
C ASP A 302 -20.59 6.12 8.18
N THR A 303 -19.47 5.89 7.51
CA THR A 303 -18.99 4.56 7.14
C THR A 303 -17.90 4.02 8.08
N TRP A 304 -17.38 2.85 7.80
CA TRP A 304 -16.35 2.14 8.57
C TRP A 304 -14.98 2.22 7.89
N THR A 305 -13.92 1.88 8.64
CA THR A 305 -12.58 1.70 8.07
C THR A 305 -12.49 0.36 7.35
N GLU A 306 -11.78 0.30 6.24
CA GLU A 306 -11.54 -0.92 5.49
C GLU A 306 -10.03 -1.18 5.35
N PRO A 307 -9.48 -2.24 5.99
CA PRO A 307 -8.05 -2.54 5.90
C PRO A 307 -7.52 -2.69 4.48
N CYS A 308 -8.35 -3.09 3.50
CA CYS A 308 -7.95 -3.12 2.10
C CYS A 308 -7.53 -1.73 1.60
N ALA A 309 -8.32 -0.70 1.90
CA ALA A 309 -7.99 0.68 1.54
C ALA A 309 -6.80 1.23 2.35
N ILE A 310 -6.65 0.79 3.61
CA ILE A 310 -5.49 1.16 4.44
C ILE A 310 -4.20 0.60 3.81
N VAL A 311 -4.19 -0.66 3.38
CA VAL A 311 -3.06 -1.27 2.67
C VAL A 311 -2.74 -0.48 1.40
N ASP A 312 -3.77 -0.14 0.60
CA ASP A 312 -3.56 0.62 -0.63
C ASP A 312 -3.03 2.02 -0.35
N SER A 313 -3.56 2.74 0.65
CA SER A 313 -3.07 4.09 0.99
C SER A 313 -1.62 4.07 1.49
N TYR A 314 -1.25 3.07 2.30
CA TYR A 314 0.12 2.85 2.76
C TYR A 314 1.08 2.63 1.59
N MET A 315 0.75 1.67 0.72
CA MET A 315 1.59 1.33 -0.42
C MET A 315 1.65 2.47 -1.44
N LEU A 316 0.53 3.15 -1.70
CA LEU A 316 0.47 4.29 -2.60
C LEU A 316 1.32 5.47 -2.10
N ALA A 317 1.31 5.75 -0.79
CA ALA A 317 2.17 6.77 -0.21
C ALA A 317 3.66 6.46 -0.43
N VAL A 318 4.09 5.20 -0.24
CA VAL A 318 5.47 4.78 -0.53
C VAL A 318 5.79 4.89 -2.02
N GLN A 319 4.90 4.46 -2.91
CA GLN A 319 5.08 4.56 -4.36
C GLN A 319 5.18 6.03 -4.80
N LEU A 320 4.36 6.93 -4.26
CA LEU A 320 4.46 8.36 -4.55
C LEU A 320 5.78 8.96 -4.06
N TRP A 321 6.24 8.59 -2.85
CA TRP A 321 7.57 8.99 -2.38
C TRP A 321 8.66 8.49 -3.35
N GLN A 322 8.60 7.24 -3.77
CA GLN A 322 9.57 6.61 -4.67
C GLN A 322 9.72 7.36 -6.00
N HIS A 323 8.62 7.89 -6.54
CA HIS A 323 8.60 8.63 -7.81
C HIS A 323 8.89 10.12 -7.67
N THR A 324 8.41 10.75 -6.59
CA THR A 324 8.51 12.20 -6.40
C THR A 324 9.67 12.62 -5.51
N GLU A 325 10.19 11.70 -4.70
CA GLU A 325 11.12 11.95 -3.60
C GLU A 325 10.60 13.01 -2.59
N ASN A 326 9.29 13.27 -2.58
CA ASN A 326 8.68 14.19 -1.62
C ASN A 326 8.57 13.54 -0.24
N PRO A 327 9.25 14.07 0.80
CA PRO A 327 9.29 13.44 2.13
C PRO A 327 7.91 13.36 2.80
N VAL A 328 6.94 14.19 2.41
CA VAL A 328 5.59 14.17 2.97
C VAL A 328 4.93 12.81 2.77
N TYR A 329 5.09 12.18 1.61
CA TYR A 329 4.50 10.85 1.35
C TYR A 329 5.16 9.74 2.18
N LYS A 330 6.44 9.87 2.48
CA LYS A 330 7.13 8.96 3.41
C LYS A 330 6.59 9.11 4.84
N GLU A 331 6.32 10.35 5.29
CA GLU A 331 5.69 10.62 6.59
C GLU A 331 4.24 10.13 6.62
N ASP A 332 3.47 10.33 5.56
CA ASP A 332 2.11 9.78 5.44
C ASP A 332 2.13 8.24 5.57
N ALA A 333 3.06 7.56 4.87
CA ALA A 333 3.21 6.11 4.96
C ALA A 333 3.49 5.65 6.40
N GLU A 334 4.37 6.34 7.13
CA GLU A 334 4.71 6.02 8.52
C GLU A 334 3.49 6.21 9.45
N LEU A 335 2.74 7.29 9.27
CA LEU A 335 1.52 7.55 10.04
C LEU A 335 0.43 6.52 9.76
N ILE A 336 0.25 6.13 8.50
CA ILE A 336 -0.71 5.08 8.12
C ILE A 336 -0.27 3.72 8.69
N TYR A 337 1.02 3.38 8.59
CA TYR A 337 1.54 2.11 9.09
C TYR A 337 1.26 1.93 10.59
N TYR A 338 1.62 2.91 11.43
CA TYR A 338 1.46 2.77 12.87
C TYR A 338 0.00 2.94 13.32
N ASN A 339 -0.73 3.91 12.79
CA ASN A 339 -2.00 4.30 13.37
C ASN A 339 -3.22 3.65 12.69
N ALA A 340 -3.05 3.08 11.51
CA ALA A 340 -4.12 2.42 10.76
C ALA A 340 -3.80 0.96 10.45
N LEU A 341 -2.75 0.66 9.68
CA LEU A 341 -2.45 -0.71 9.23
C LEU A 341 -2.16 -1.65 10.42
N SER A 342 -1.24 -1.25 11.29
CA SER A 342 -0.90 -2.04 12.47
C SER A 342 -2.06 -2.13 13.47
N HIS A 343 -2.87 -1.06 13.58
CA HIS A 343 -4.05 -1.05 14.43
C HIS A 343 -5.14 -2.01 13.92
N ALA A 344 -5.34 -2.09 12.61
CA ALA A 344 -6.35 -2.96 12.00
C ALA A 344 -6.06 -4.46 12.17
N GLN A 345 -4.79 -4.85 12.42
CA GLN A 345 -4.44 -6.25 12.67
C GLN A 345 -4.91 -6.69 14.06
N ARG A 346 -5.58 -7.84 14.12
CA ARG A 346 -6.13 -8.42 15.35
C ARG A 346 -5.17 -9.45 15.96
N ASP A 347 -5.43 -9.83 17.21
CA ASP A 347 -4.59 -10.79 17.95
C ASP A 347 -4.61 -12.22 17.39
N ASN A 348 -5.59 -12.55 16.58
CA ASN A 348 -5.58 -13.80 15.80
C ASN A 348 -4.76 -13.71 14.50
N GLY A 349 -4.12 -12.58 14.23
CA GLY A 349 -3.37 -12.32 13.00
C GLY A 349 -4.22 -11.83 11.82
N GLY A 350 -5.56 -11.87 11.93
CA GLY A 350 -6.48 -11.34 10.94
C GLY A 350 -6.58 -9.83 10.97
N PHE A 351 -7.36 -9.24 10.07
CA PHE A 351 -7.61 -7.81 9.98
C PHE A 351 -9.11 -7.51 10.06
N GLY A 352 -9.46 -6.50 10.84
CA GLY A 352 -10.85 -6.11 11.09
C GLY A 352 -11.17 -4.67 10.69
N THR A 353 -12.46 -4.40 10.56
CA THR A 353 -12.99 -3.06 10.30
C THR A 353 -13.29 -2.36 11.62
N ASP A 354 -13.17 -1.04 11.65
CA ASP A 354 -13.47 -0.21 12.82
C ASP A 354 -14.42 0.92 12.47
N ASN A 355 -15.12 1.45 13.46
CA ASN A 355 -15.89 2.68 13.29
C ASN A 355 -14.95 3.85 13.02
N CYS A 356 -15.30 4.71 12.09
CA CYS A 356 -14.51 5.90 11.79
C CYS A 356 -14.63 6.92 12.93
N PRO A 357 -13.54 7.55 13.37
CA PRO A 357 -13.63 8.64 14.34
C PRO A 357 -14.25 9.89 13.72
N GLY A 358 -15.14 10.57 14.45
CA GLY A 358 -15.78 11.79 14.02
C GLY A 358 -17.24 11.90 14.43
N ILE A 359 -17.91 12.99 14.06
CA ILE A 359 -19.28 13.28 14.47
C ILE A 359 -20.28 12.32 13.82
N ALA A 360 -20.17 12.11 12.51
CA ALA A 360 -21.13 11.31 11.75
C ALA A 360 -21.15 9.83 12.16
N SER A 361 -20.00 9.25 12.48
CA SER A 361 -19.92 7.85 12.90
C SER A 361 -20.49 7.59 14.29
N GLN A 362 -20.55 8.61 15.16
CA GLN A 362 -21.19 8.49 16.48
C GLN A 362 -22.70 8.49 16.40
N GLU A 363 -23.27 9.19 15.41
CA GLU A 363 -24.71 9.37 15.25
C GLU A 363 -25.35 8.30 14.35
N ASN A 364 -24.68 7.87 13.29
CA ASN A 364 -25.28 7.04 12.25
C ASN A 364 -24.28 6.10 11.56
N CYS A 365 -23.49 5.32 12.29
CA CYS A 365 -22.60 4.36 11.63
C CYS A 365 -23.40 3.28 10.90
N LEU A 366 -23.21 3.16 9.59
CA LEU A 366 -23.93 2.23 8.72
C LEU A 366 -23.56 0.76 8.93
N HIS A 367 -22.37 0.50 9.45
CA HIS A 367 -21.87 -0.86 9.67
C HIS A 367 -21.14 -0.94 11.00
N PRO A 368 -21.54 -1.84 11.90
CA PRO A 368 -20.79 -2.05 13.13
C PRO A 368 -19.39 -2.59 12.78
N HIS A 369 -18.42 -2.31 13.65
CA HIS A 369 -17.09 -2.83 13.47
C HIS A 369 -17.12 -4.38 13.40
N SER A 370 -16.19 -4.95 12.64
CA SER A 370 -15.96 -6.39 12.57
C SER A 370 -14.60 -6.72 13.17
N TYR A 371 -14.57 -7.66 14.12
CA TYR A 371 -13.31 -8.13 14.68
C TYR A 371 -12.37 -8.65 13.60
N GLU A 372 -12.91 -9.38 12.61
CA GLU A 372 -12.15 -9.85 11.46
C GLU A 372 -13.02 -9.79 10.18
N ALA A 373 -12.53 -9.10 9.18
CA ALA A 373 -13.10 -9.09 7.85
C ALA A 373 -12.44 -10.18 6.99
N HIS A 374 -12.86 -11.42 7.25
CA HIS A 374 -12.31 -12.63 6.64
C HIS A 374 -12.62 -12.76 5.15
N TRP A 375 -13.57 -11.99 4.64
CA TRP A 375 -13.97 -12.01 3.23
C TRP A 375 -13.01 -11.23 2.31
N CYS A 376 -12.18 -10.33 2.87
CA CYS A 376 -11.20 -9.56 2.07
C CYS A 376 -9.95 -9.12 2.86
N CYS A 377 -10.14 -8.49 4.03
CA CYS A 377 -9.11 -7.67 4.67
C CYS A 377 -7.98 -8.49 5.31
N THR A 378 -8.27 -9.66 5.87
CA THR A 378 -7.25 -10.53 6.46
C THR A 378 -6.18 -10.92 5.45
N MET A 379 -6.59 -11.27 4.23
CA MET A 379 -5.69 -11.64 3.14
C MET A 379 -4.91 -10.44 2.60
N ARG A 380 -5.55 -9.28 2.54
CA ARG A 380 -4.90 -8.02 2.15
C ARG A 380 -3.87 -7.55 3.16
N GLY A 381 -4.07 -7.87 4.43
CA GLY A 381 -3.08 -7.64 5.48
C GLY A 381 -1.71 -8.23 5.14
N GLY A 382 -1.68 -9.45 4.60
CA GLY A 382 -0.45 -10.10 4.13
C GLY A 382 0.28 -9.29 3.05
N GLU A 383 -0.45 -8.72 2.07
CA GLU A 383 0.18 -7.82 1.09
C GLU A 383 0.75 -6.57 1.75
N GLY A 384 0.02 -5.95 2.67
CA GLY A 384 0.47 -4.73 3.37
C GLY A 384 1.70 -4.97 4.24
N LEU A 385 1.70 -6.06 5.00
CA LEU A 385 2.83 -6.45 5.87
C LEU A 385 4.05 -6.89 5.04
N GLY A 386 3.84 -7.72 4.01
CA GLY A 386 4.90 -8.14 3.10
C GLY A 386 5.56 -6.94 2.40
N SER A 387 4.75 -5.97 1.95
CA SER A 387 5.28 -4.73 1.37
C SER A 387 6.08 -3.92 2.39
N ALA A 388 5.65 -3.85 3.66
CA ALA A 388 6.41 -3.18 4.71
C ALA A 388 7.80 -3.79 4.94
N VAL A 389 7.94 -5.11 4.72
CA VAL A 389 9.24 -5.80 4.76
C VAL A 389 10.11 -5.36 3.59
N GLN A 390 9.58 -5.36 2.36
CA GLN A 390 10.34 -4.91 1.18
C GLN A 390 10.72 -3.41 1.24
N TYR A 391 9.93 -2.60 1.94
CA TYR A 391 10.20 -1.17 2.12
C TYR A 391 11.29 -0.86 3.17
N ALA A 392 11.96 -1.87 3.72
CA ALA A 392 13.12 -1.67 4.59
C ALA A 392 14.25 -0.94 3.87
N ALA A 393 14.45 -1.18 2.57
CA ALA A 393 15.44 -0.47 1.78
C ALA A 393 15.03 -0.30 0.31
N PHE A 394 15.63 0.71 -0.32
CA PHE A 394 15.55 0.93 -1.77
C PHE A 394 16.94 1.27 -2.31
N ILE A 395 17.14 1.04 -3.60
CA ILE A 395 18.44 1.22 -4.24
C ILE A 395 18.30 2.09 -5.49
N ARG A 396 19.23 3.02 -5.65
CA ARG A 396 19.47 3.73 -6.90
C ARG A 396 20.98 3.87 -7.12
N GLU A 397 21.51 3.15 -8.09
CA GLU A 397 22.96 3.09 -8.38
C GLU A 397 23.77 2.63 -7.15
N ASP A 398 24.67 3.48 -6.62
CA ASP A 398 25.50 3.23 -5.43
C ASP A 398 24.86 3.80 -4.14
N THR A 399 23.61 4.21 -4.20
CA THR A 399 22.89 4.82 -3.08
C THR A 399 21.84 3.87 -2.54
N VAL A 400 21.90 3.63 -1.23
CA VAL A 400 20.90 2.87 -0.47
C VAL A 400 20.06 3.83 0.34
N TYR A 401 18.75 3.79 0.13
CA TYR A 401 17.75 4.54 0.88
C TYR A 401 17.12 3.62 1.92
N LEU A 402 17.14 4.05 3.17
CA LEU A 402 16.50 3.40 4.30
C LEU A 402 15.35 4.32 4.73
N PRO A 403 14.15 4.21 4.11
CA PRO A 403 13.10 5.22 4.31
C PRO A 403 12.43 5.14 5.68
N PHE A 404 12.51 3.99 6.34
CA PHE A 404 11.91 3.70 7.64
C PHE A 404 12.91 2.98 8.53
N PHE A 405 12.85 3.21 9.83
CA PHE A 405 13.63 2.40 10.78
C PHE A 405 12.97 1.04 10.97
N ARG A 406 13.74 -0.05 10.73
CA ARG A 406 13.28 -1.43 10.85
C ARG A 406 14.37 -2.28 11.50
N ASP A 407 14.01 -3.14 12.44
CA ASP A 407 14.95 -4.14 12.96
C ASP A 407 15.09 -5.27 11.92
N CYS A 408 16.22 -5.29 11.20
CA CYS A 408 16.41 -6.20 10.07
C CYS A 408 17.87 -6.41 9.68
N GLU A 409 18.13 -7.48 8.93
CA GLU A 409 19.34 -7.70 8.17
C GLU A 409 19.09 -7.44 6.68
N LEU A 410 19.96 -6.69 6.05
CA LEU A 410 19.92 -6.36 4.63
C LEU A 410 21.12 -6.96 3.91
N ASN A 411 20.88 -7.68 2.82
CA ASN A 411 21.87 -8.27 1.94
C ASN A 411 21.66 -7.75 0.52
N LEU A 412 22.22 -6.60 0.22
CA LEU A 412 21.94 -5.83 -0.98
C LEU A 412 22.95 -6.12 -2.08
N MET A 413 22.47 -6.39 -3.29
CA MET A 413 23.30 -6.46 -4.49
C MET A 413 23.29 -5.10 -5.16
N LEU A 414 24.42 -4.40 -5.15
CA LEU A 414 24.65 -3.13 -5.81
C LEU A 414 25.41 -3.36 -7.12
N GLU A 415 25.64 -2.29 -7.90
CA GLU A 415 26.22 -2.38 -9.23
C GLU A 415 27.59 -3.10 -9.27
N ASN A 416 28.48 -2.82 -8.29
CA ASN A 416 29.84 -3.36 -8.28
C ASN A 416 30.08 -4.42 -7.20
N GLY A 417 29.06 -4.81 -6.44
CA GLY A 417 29.18 -5.87 -5.43
C GLY A 417 28.18 -5.79 -4.29
N LYS A 418 28.35 -6.68 -3.34
CA LYS A 418 27.44 -6.84 -2.20
C LYS A 418 27.70 -5.81 -1.11
N LEU A 419 26.64 -5.30 -0.51
CA LEU A 419 26.61 -4.57 0.76
C LEU A 419 25.68 -5.29 1.73
N SER A 420 26.16 -5.59 2.93
CA SER A 420 25.31 -6.16 3.99
C SER A 420 25.30 -5.24 5.21
N LEU A 421 24.12 -5.02 5.77
CA LEU A 421 23.85 -4.16 6.92
C LEU A 421 23.00 -4.91 7.94
N LEU A 422 23.28 -4.71 9.22
CA LEU A 422 22.38 -5.06 10.32
C LEU A 422 21.85 -3.76 10.91
N GLU A 423 20.54 -3.55 10.84
CA GLU A 423 19.85 -2.45 11.49
C GLU A 423 19.22 -2.90 12.81
N LYS A 424 19.46 -2.15 13.87
CA LYS A 424 18.90 -2.36 15.20
C LYS A 424 18.19 -1.10 15.66
N THR A 425 16.92 -1.22 16.01
CA THR A 425 16.13 -0.11 16.52
C THR A 425 14.99 -0.60 17.39
N ASN A 426 14.55 0.24 18.32
CA ASN A 426 13.27 0.07 19.01
C ASN A 426 12.29 1.22 18.68
N TYR A 427 12.54 1.92 17.58
CA TYR A 427 11.57 2.89 17.06
C TYR A 427 10.23 2.20 16.73
N PRO A 428 9.07 2.78 17.03
CA PRO A 428 8.83 4.18 17.42
C PRO A 428 8.87 4.45 18.95
N PHE A 429 9.25 3.47 19.76
CA PHE A 429 9.31 3.63 21.22
C PHE A 429 10.65 4.20 21.69
N GLY A 430 11.71 3.97 20.93
CA GLY A 430 13.03 4.54 21.15
C GLY A 430 13.36 5.67 20.18
N THR A 431 14.46 6.35 20.46
CA THR A 431 14.91 7.55 19.76
C THR A 431 16.28 7.38 19.10
N PHE A 432 16.62 6.14 18.76
CA PHE A 432 17.86 5.85 18.04
C PHE A 432 17.72 4.65 17.09
N ALA A 433 18.59 4.61 16.10
CA ALA A 433 18.84 3.46 15.26
C ALA A 433 20.35 3.27 15.07
N GLU A 434 20.79 2.02 15.11
CA GLU A 434 22.18 1.62 14.84
C GLU A 434 22.23 0.75 13.60
N PHE A 435 23.17 1.05 12.73
CA PHE A 435 23.48 0.28 11.53
C PHE A 435 24.89 -0.23 11.63
N ILE A 436 25.08 -1.53 11.45
CA ILE A 436 26.38 -2.21 11.47
C ILE A 436 26.64 -2.73 10.06
N VAL A 437 27.72 -2.30 9.45
CA VAL A 437 28.17 -2.85 8.17
C VAL A 437 28.76 -4.23 8.42
N THR A 438 28.15 -5.28 7.90
CA THR A 438 28.65 -6.66 8.03
C THR A 438 29.50 -7.09 6.85
N GLU A 439 29.26 -6.53 5.66
CA GLU A 439 30.03 -6.75 4.44
C GLU A 439 29.93 -5.53 3.50
N ASN A 440 31.02 -5.20 2.79
CA ASN A 440 30.99 -4.22 1.71
C ASN A 440 32.01 -4.59 0.62
N GLN A 441 31.53 -5.10 -0.49
CA GLN A 441 32.28 -5.37 -1.71
C GLN A 441 32.09 -4.26 -2.76
N GLN A 442 31.05 -3.43 -2.64
CA GLN A 442 30.72 -2.33 -3.55
C GLN A 442 31.81 -1.24 -3.56
N GLY A 443 32.49 -1.04 -2.43
CA GLY A 443 33.48 0.03 -2.25
C GLY A 443 32.83 1.30 -1.69
N LYS A 444 32.77 2.38 -2.46
CA LYS A 444 32.12 3.63 -2.03
C LYS A 444 30.60 3.54 -2.16
N VAL A 445 29.89 3.82 -1.09
CA VAL A 445 28.41 3.76 -1.02
C VAL A 445 27.89 5.01 -0.33
N THR A 446 26.72 5.48 -0.74
CA THR A 446 25.94 6.48 -0.04
C THR A 446 24.79 5.81 0.70
N LEU A 447 24.76 5.92 2.03
CA LEU A 447 23.65 5.49 2.87
C LEU A 447 22.79 6.70 3.20
N LYS A 448 21.47 6.59 3.02
CA LYS A 448 20.49 7.61 3.32
C LYS A 448 19.56 7.13 4.43
N PHE A 449 19.73 7.69 5.62
CA PHE A 449 18.96 7.37 6.82
C PHE A 449 17.76 8.30 6.95
N PRO A 450 16.58 7.83 7.39
CA PRO A 450 15.39 8.63 7.43
C PRO A 450 15.47 9.68 8.53
N PHE A 451 14.92 10.85 8.28
CA PHE A 451 14.43 11.73 9.33
C PHE A 451 13.05 12.24 8.95
N MET A 452 12.21 12.40 9.95
CA MET A 452 10.82 12.83 9.83
C MET A 452 10.64 14.19 10.51
N SER A 453 9.59 14.90 10.16
CA SER A 453 9.32 16.25 10.69
C SER A 453 9.15 16.32 12.22
N TRP A 454 8.83 15.19 12.85
CA TRP A 454 8.71 15.08 14.31
C TRP A 454 9.99 14.70 15.04
N MET A 455 11.11 14.55 14.34
CA MET A 455 12.41 14.23 14.93
C MET A 455 13.23 15.52 15.13
N GLU A 456 13.63 15.77 16.36
CA GLU A 456 14.42 16.93 16.75
C GLU A 456 15.84 16.49 17.19
N ASN A 457 16.75 17.44 17.33
CA ASN A 457 18.11 17.27 17.85
C ASN A 457 18.86 16.08 17.24
N LEU A 458 18.72 15.93 15.91
CA LEU A 458 19.34 14.85 15.13
C LEU A 458 20.86 14.86 15.27
N THR A 459 21.44 13.67 15.52
CA THR A 459 22.89 13.43 15.45
C THR A 459 23.18 12.19 14.63
N LEU A 460 24.28 12.22 13.90
CA LEU A 460 24.80 11.09 13.12
C LEU A 460 26.21 10.81 13.59
N LEU A 461 26.46 9.59 14.07
CA LEU A 461 27.77 9.14 14.49
C LEU A 461 28.27 8.06 13.52
N TYR A 462 29.54 8.10 13.17
CA TYR A 462 30.24 7.05 12.43
C TYR A 462 31.41 6.55 13.25
N ASN A 463 31.38 5.29 13.65
CA ASN A 463 32.35 4.69 14.58
C ASN A 463 32.53 5.51 15.87
N GLY A 464 31.41 6.05 16.40
CA GLY A 464 31.39 6.89 17.59
C GLY A 464 31.71 8.37 17.36
N GLU A 465 32.23 8.75 16.19
CA GLU A 465 32.61 10.12 15.88
C GLU A 465 31.47 10.89 15.22
N PRO A 466 31.15 12.12 15.70
CA PRO A 466 30.09 12.93 15.13
C PRO A 466 30.36 13.32 13.67
N GLN A 467 29.34 13.18 12.83
CA GLN A 467 29.37 13.54 11.42
C GLN A 467 28.60 14.84 11.16
N LYS A 468 29.06 15.58 10.14
CA LYS A 468 28.27 16.72 9.64
C LYS A 468 26.97 16.21 9.01
N LEU A 469 25.85 16.75 9.47
CA LEU A 469 24.54 16.38 8.91
C LEU A 469 24.36 16.98 7.51
N VAL A 470 24.21 16.09 6.52
CA VAL A 470 23.79 16.44 5.16
C VAL A 470 22.34 16.02 5.02
N LYS A 471 21.44 17.00 5.09
CA LYS A 471 19.98 16.79 5.00
C LYS A 471 19.50 16.96 3.57
N GLU A 472 18.84 15.96 3.02
CA GLU A 472 18.34 15.97 1.65
C GLU A 472 17.02 15.19 1.57
N LYS A 473 15.91 15.86 1.16
CA LYS A 473 14.60 15.24 0.88
C LYS A 473 14.12 14.26 1.96
N GLY A 474 14.27 14.63 3.24
CA GLY A 474 13.86 13.78 4.37
C GLY A 474 14.86 12.68 4.74
N PHE A 475 16.13 12.79 4.30
CA PHE A 475 17.21 11.87 4.64
C PHE A 475 18.46 12.59 5.17
N LEU A 476 19.18 11.87 6.04
CA LEU A 476 20.57 12.16 6.39
C LEU A 476 21.47 11.30 5.49
N ALA A 477 22.34 11.92 4.70
CA ALA A 477 23.23 11.21 3.79
C ALA A 477 24.64 11.06 4.38
N LEU A 478 25.19 9.86 4.30
CA LEU A 478 26.58 9.55 4.64
C LEU A 478 27.21 8.73 3.51
N THR A 479 28.28 9.27 2.91
CA THR A 479 29.00 8.62 1.83
C THR A 479 30.39 8.20 2.29
N ASN A 480 30.69 6.90 2.22
CA ASN A 480 32.01 6.40 2.62
C ASN A 480 32.38 5.09 1.89
N LYS A 481 33.63 4.67 2.04
CA LYS A 481 34.12 3.30 1.79
C LYS A 481 34.01 2.51 3.10
N PHE A 482 32.80 2.14 3.46
CA PHE A 482 32.54 1.40 4.68
C PHE A 482 33.29 0.07 4.70
N LYS A 483 33.61 -0.40 5.91
CA LYS A 483 34.27 -1.70 6.17
C LYS A 483 33.38 -2.54 7.07
N ALA A 484 33.53 -3.85 6.99
CA ALA A 484 32.91 -4.75 7.95
C ALA A 484 33.30 -4.38 9.38
N GLY A 485 32.32 -4.26 10.27
CA GLY A 485 32.46 -3.78 11.65
C GLY A 485 32.24 -2.28 11.85
N ASP A 486 32.15 -1.48 10.78
CA ASP A 486 31.79 -0.07 10.92
C ASP A 486 30.37 0.09 11.47
N THR A 487 30.21 1.07 12.36
CA THR A 487 28.91 1.38 12.99
C THR A 487 28.45 2.78 12.63
N ILE A 488 27.17 2.92 12.33
CA ILE A 488 26.51 4.21 12.12
C ILE A 488 25.36 4.32 13.10
N GLN A 489 25.28 5.43 13.84
CA GLN A 489 24.18 5.68 14.77
C GLN A 489 23.44 6.96 14.41
N VAL A 490 22.14 6.87 14.31
CA VAL A 490 21.22 8.01 14.15
C VAL A 490 20.47 8.18 15.47
N ASN A 491 20.68 9.31 16.14
CA ASN A 491 19.97 9.65 17.36
C ASN A 491 19.11 10.89 17.13
N PHE A 492 17.98 10.95 17.80
CA PHE A 492 17.02 12.05 17.71
C PHE A 492 16.19 12.15 18.99
N GLU A 493 15.41 13.19 19.09
CA GLU A 493 14.41 13.37 20.13
C GLU A 493 13.01 13.42 19.52
N MET A 494 12.02 12.95 20.26
CA MET A 494 10.61 13.10 19.93
C MET A 494 9.87 13.74 21.09
N LYS A 495 8.88 14.60 20.77
CA LYS A 495 8.08 15.29 21.77
C LYS A 495 6.58 15.10 21.51
N LEU A 496 5.80 15.32 22.55
CA LEU A 496 4.37 15.48 22.41
C LEU A 496 4.05 16.65 21.49
N ARG A 497 3.20 16.45 20.51
CA ARG A 497 2.76 17.49 19.58
C ARG A 497 1.26 17.48 19.40
N LYS A 498 0.69 18.68 19.42
CA LYS A 498 -0.72 18.94 19.12
C LYS A 498 -0.88 19.16 17.62
N GLN A 499 -1.88 18.55 17.01
CA GLN A 499 -2.17 18.68 15.59
C GLN A 499 -3.67 18.93 15.37
N LYS A 500 -4.01 19.78 14.42
CA LYS A 500 -5.40 19.97 13.97
C LYS A 500 -5.95 18.69 13.36
N THR A 501 -7.26 18.58 13.34
CA THR A 501 -7.98 17.51 12.64
C THR A 501 -7.75 17.62 11.13
N LEU A 502 -7.89 16.50 10.43
CA LEU A 502 -7.73 16.41 8.96
C LEU A 502 -8.99 16.92 8.25
N ASN A 503 -10.16 16.57 8.77
CA ASN A 503 -11.44 16.83 8.13
C ASN A 503 -12.36 17.71 8.99
N SER A 504 -12.45 18.99 8.66
CA SER A 504 -13.29 19.96 9.39
C SER A 504 -14.79 19.72 9.22
N THR A 505 -15.21 18.93 8.21
CA THR A 505 -16.64 18.62 7.99
C THR A 505 -17.16 17.59 9.01
N ASN A 506 -16.30 16.64 9.41
CA ASN A 506 -16.65 15.55 10.35
C ASN A 506 -16.11 15.77 11.76
N THR A 507 -15.52 16.94 12.04
CA THR A 507 -14.95 17.30 13.34
C THR A 507 -15.32 18.75 13.70
N LYS A 508 -15.10 19.15 14.95
CA LYS A 508 -15.27 20.54 15.39
C LYS A 508 -13.96 21.30 15.26
N ASP A 509 -14.02 22.57 14.90
CA ASP A 509 -12.84 23.47 14.78
C ASP A 509 -12.00 23.54 16.07
N SER A 510 -12.65 23.34 17.23
CA SER A 510 -11.98 23.30 18.54
C SER A 510 -11.22 21.99 18.77
N GLN A 511 -11.45 20.95 17.99
CA GLN A 511 -10.87 19.63 18.21
C GLN A 511 -9.44 19.53 17.68
N TYR A 512 -8.65 18.69 18.35
CA TYR A 512 -7.28 18.40 17.99
C TYR A 512 -6.91 16.97 18.31
N LYS A 513 -5.76 16.53 17.78
CA LYS A 513 -5.13 15.23 18.03
C LYS A 513 -3.80 15.42 18.74
N MET A 514 -3.38 14.40 19.48
CA MET A 514 -2.08 14.36 20.15
C MET A 514 -1.22 13.24 19.57
N TYR A 515 0.05 13.52 19.38
CA TYR A 515 1.04 12.57 18.89
C TYR A 515 2.30 12.57 19.74
N TYR A 516 2.96 11.41 19.80
CA TYR A 516 4.36 11.26 20.19
C TYR A 516 5.13 10.61 19.03
N GLY A 517 6.03 11.37 18.38
CA GLY A 517 6.60 10.93 17.11
C GLY A 517 5.52 10.60 16.07
N PRO A 518 5.52 9.38 15.47
CA PRO A 518 4.47 8.95 14.55
C PRO A 518 3.21 8.45 15.24
N LEU A 519 3.27 8.18 16.56
CA LEU A 519 2.21 7.53 17.31
C LEU A 519 1.08 8.49 17.66
N LEU A 520 -0.11 8.26 17.12
CA LEU A 520 -1.35 8.91 17.54
C LEU A 520 -1.72 8.40 18.93
N LEU A 521 -2.07 9.31 19.81
CA LEU A 521 -2.45 9.02 21.18
C LEU A 521 -3.96 9.07 21.36
N GLY A 522 -4.47 8.16 22.18
CA GLY A 522 -5.89 8.09 22.54
C GLY A 522 -6.10 7.86 24.02
N ASP A 523 -7.27 8.26 24.47
CA ASP A 523 -7.78 8.02 25.82
C ASP A 523 -8.51 6.67 25.82
N GLU A 524 -8.05 5.72 26.64
CA GLU A 524 -8.66 4.41 26.80
C GLU A 524 -8.64 3.98 28.26
N GLU A 525 -9.74 3.39 28.74
CA GLU A 525 -9.87 2.91 30.13
C GLU A 525 -8.90 1.78 30.50
N ILE A 526 -8.17 1.22 29.53
CA ILE A 526 -7.31 0.06 29.72
C ILE A 526 -5.86 0.43 29.47
N ALA A 527 -5.26 1.17 30.39
CA ALA A 527 -3.81 1.28 30.48
C ALA A 527 -3.25 -0.03 31.04
N THR A 528 -2.81 -0.92 30.18
CA THR A 528 -2.20 -2.18 30.61
C THR A 528 -0.72 -2.07 30.85
N GLY A 529 -0.20 -3.01 31.62
CA GLY A 529 1.16 -2.98 32.16
C GLY A 529 2.29 -2.83 31.15
N GLU A 530 2.07 -3.13 29.86
CA GLU A 530 3.08 -3.04 28.80
C GLU A 530 3.30 -1.63 28.28
N TYR A 531 2.31 -0.74 28.39
CA TYR A 531 2.44 0.68 28.02
C TYR A 531 2.84 1.60 29.17
N LYS A 532 3.29 1.06 30.31
CA LYS A 532 3.70 1.89 31.46
C LYS A 532 4.71 2.98 31.11
N ASN A 533 5.57 2.74 30.14
CA ASN A 533 6.57 3.70 29.67
C ASN A 533 6.07 4.61 28.55
N MET A 534 4.82 4.44 28.09
CA MET A 534 4.20 5.20 27.00
C MET A 534 2.86 5.82 27.44
N LEU A 535 2.73 6.08 28.72
CA LEU A 535 1.64 6.85 29.32
C LEU A 535 2.01 8.33 29.28
N PHE A 536 1.19 9.12 28.62
CA PHE A 536 1.36 10.56 28.51
C PHE A 536 0.25 11.28 29.26
N ASN A 537 0.59 12.07 30.26
CA ASN A 537 -0.39 12.94 30.93
C ASN A 537 -0.55 14.23 30.13
N VAL A 538 -1.73 14.44 29.57
CA VAL A 538 -2.08 15.65 28.80
C VAL A 538 -3.33 16.26 29.43
N ASN A 539 -3.17 17.42 30.07
CA ASN A 539 -4.26 18.13 30.75
C ASN A 539 -5.05 17.27 31.75
N GLY A 540 -4.34 16.41 32.50
CA GLY A 540 -4.95 15.52 33.51
C GLY A 540 -5.57 14.22 32.95
N ARG A 541 -5.43 13.96 31.65
CA ARG A 541 -5.81 12.70 31.01
C ARG A 541 -4.58 11.85 30.72
N GLU A 542 -4.68 10.58 30.97
CA GLU A 542 -3.66 9.60 30.58
C GLU A 542 -3.93 9.09 29.16
N LEU A 543 -3.02 9.37 28.23
CA LEU A 543 -3.13 8.98 26.84
C LEU A 543 -2.12 7.87 26.52
N THR A 544 -2.51 6.92 25.68
CA THR A 544 -1.67 5.83 25.19
C THR A 544 -1.67 5.78 23.65
N PRO A 545 -0.64 5.19 23.02
CA PRO A 545 -0.64 5.02 21.57
C PRO A 545 -1.83 4.19 21.06
N VAL A 546 -2.37 4.58 19.92
CA VAL A 546 -3.31 3.77 19.13
C VAL A 546 -2.63 2.50 18.61
N TYR A 547 -1.35 2.62 18.28
CA TYR A 547 -0.49 1.49 17.94
C TYR A 547 -0.30 0.53 19.12
N HIS A 548 -0.42 -0.77 18.89
CA HIS A 548 -0.20 -1.80 19.88
C HIS A 548 0.72 -2.92 19.37
N LEU A 549 1.43 -3.57 20.27
CA LEU A 549 2.30 -4.70 19.98
C LEU A 549 1.49 -6.00 19.85
N MET A 550 1.90 -6.87 18.92
CA MET A 550 1.21 -8.15 18.67
C MET A 550 1.20 -9.10 19.87
N ASN A 551 2.21 -9.05 20.70
CA ASN A 551 2.30 -9.87 21.93
C ASN A 551 1.52 -9.32 23.11
N ASN A 552 0.86 -8.20 22.97
CA ASN A 552 0.06 -7.62 24.03
C ASN A 552 -1.25 -8.41 24.19
N LYS A 553 -1.45 -9.06 25.33
CA LYS A 553 -2.63 -9.89 25.63
C LYS A 553 -3.91 -9.10 25.87
N VAL A 554 -3.80 -7.77 25.95
CA VAL A 554 -4.96 -6.90 26.19
C VAL A 554 -5.36 -6.27 24.88
N ARG A 555 -6.38 -6.84 24.27
CA ARG A 555 -6.79 -6.42 22.96
C ARG A 555 -8.24 -6.10 22.81
N HIS A 556 -8.38 -5.17 21.89
CA HIS A 556 -9.59 -4.58 21.42
C HIS A 556 -10.72 -5.57 21.27
N LYS A 557 -11.75 -5.37 22.07
CA LYS A 557 -13.07 -5.83 21.70
C LYS A 557 -13.72 -4.88 20.71
N GLU A 558 -13.41 -3.60 20.78
CA GLU A 558 -13.93 -2.54 19.90
C GLU A 558 -12.96 -1.37 19.91
N TYR A 559 -12.85 -0.63 18.78
CA TYR A 559 -12.12 0.63 18.77
C TYR A 559 -12.92 1.68 19.54
N LYS A 560 -12.51 1.96 20.78
CA LYS A 560 -13.15 2.94 21.66
C LYS A 560 -12.25 4.08 22.09
N LYS A 561 -11.02 4.17 21.54
CA LYS A 561 -10.12 5.26 21.90
C LYS A 561 -10.67 6.58 21.43
N GLN A 562 -10.87 7.47 22.36
CA GLN A 562 -11.10 8.85 22.03
C GLN A 562 -9.78 9.49 21.62
N ILE A 563 -9.65 9.82 20.34
CA ILE A 563 -8.45 10.45 19.76
C ILE A 563 -8.65 11.94 19.46
N LEU A 564 -9.87 12.43 19.56
CA LEU A 564 -10.24 13.83 19.34
C LEU A 564 -10.49 14.50 20.68
N PHE A 565 -9.77 15.58 20.96
CA PHE A 565 -9.82 16.32 22.21
C PHE A 565 -10.28 17.74 21.98
N GLU A 566 -11.08 18.29 22.88
CA GLU A 566 -11.47 19.71 22.86
C GLU A 566 -10.29 20.58 23.32
N GLY A 567 -10.05 21.71 22.61
CA GLY A 567 -8.92 22.61 22.80
C GLY A 567 -9.12 23.69 23.82
#